data_6a1ce82aca5ee67adf3eb8917694cfec
#
_entry.id   6a1ce82aca5ee67adf3eb8917694cfec
#
_cell.length_a   1.000
_cell.length_b   1.000
_cell.length_c   1.000
_cell.angle_alpha   90.00
_cell.angle_beta   90.00
_cell.angle_gamma   90.00
#
_symmetry.space_group_name_H-M   'P 1'
#
loop_
_entity.id
_entity.type
_entity.pdbx_description
1 polymer ?
#
loop_
_entity_poly.entity_id
_entity_poly.type
_entity_poly.pdbx_seq_one_letter_code
_entity_poly.pdbx_strand_id
1 'polypeptide(L)'
;MILDVAERYKDYAALWSSEQANKLPPHTEYDHPITFKDPKAKPPNRPIYKTTWEEKEALRAYIAEHELSGKVCRSISSVASPILFVRKANGTLRLCVD
;
A
#
# COMPACT_ATOMS: atom_id res chain seq x y z
N MET A 1 13.80 4.80 10.72
CA MET A 1 14.51 4.06 11.77
C MET A 1 15.39 3.00 11.12
N ILE A 2 16.66 2.99 11.45
CA ILE A 2 17.62 1.99 10.98
C ILE A 2 17.71 0.91 12.04
N LEU A 3 17.52 -0.35 11.66
CA LEU A 3 17.66 -1.47 12.57
C LEU A 3 19.12 -1.65 12.98
N ASP A 4 19.34 -2.15 14.19
CA ASP A 4 20.68 -2.51 14.64
C ASP A 4 21.17 -3.72 13.81
N VAL A 5 22.24 -3.49 13.06
CA VAL A 5 22.78 -4.46 12.13
C VAL A 5 24.15 -4.93 12.61
N ALA A 6 24.40 -6.22 12.53
CA ALA A 6 25.70 -6.77 12.91
C ALA A 6 26.83 -6.07 12.14
N GLU A 7 27.97 -5.85 12.81
CA GLU A 7 29.10 -5.08 12.28
C GLU A 7 29.51 -5.46 10.87
N ARG A 8 29.54 -6.77 10.58
CA ARG A 8 29.94 -7.29 9.26
C ARG A 8 28.98 -6.93 8.12
N TYR A 9 27.76 -6.42 8.44
CA TYR A 9 26.73 -6.06 7.47
C TYR A 9 26.43 -4.56 7.45
N LYS A 10 27.21 -3.75 8.15
CA LYS A 10 26.95 -2.30 8.22
C LYS A 10 26.98 -1.61 6.87
N ASP A 11 27.78 -2.09 5.92
CA ASP A 11 27.82 -1.56 4.57
C ASP A 11 26.49 -1.70 3.83
N TYR A 12 25.61 -2.60 4.30
CA TYR A 12 24.30 -2.85 3.73
C TYR A 12 23.18 -2.26 4.57
N ALA A 13 23.47 -1.40 5.52
CA ALA A 13 22.48 -0.84 6.45
C ALA A 13 21.31 -0.16 5.73
N ALA A 14 21.54 0.41 4.55
CA ALA A 14 20.50 1.05 3.75
C ALA A 14 19.36 0.10 3.33
N LEU A 15 19.63 -1.21 3.27
CA LEU A 15 18.61 -2.20 2.92
C LEU A 15 17.50 -2.30 3.98
N TRP A 16 17.79 -1.92 5.21
CA TRP A 16 16.83 -1.94 6.32
C TRP A 16 16.30 -0.56 6.68
N SER A 17 16.61 0.46 5.87
CA SER A 17 16.12 1.81 6.09
C SER A 17 14.68 1.96 5.62
N SER A 18 13.78 2.37 6.51
CA SER A 18 12.39 2.64 6.13
C SER A 18 12.27 3.84 5.18
N GLU A 19 13.17 4.82 5.28
CA GLU A 19 13.21 5.95 4.35
C GLU A 19 13.53 5.50 2.93
N GLN A 20 14.51 4.61 2.77
CA GLN A 20 14.86 4.06 1.46
C GLN A 20 13.74 3.16 0.92
N ALA A 21 13.09 2.39 1.78
CA ALA A 21 11.97 1.53 1.40
C ALA A 21 10.76 2.32 0.91
N ASN A 22 10.59 3.57 1.36
CA ASN A 22 9.49 4.43 0.95
C ASN A 22 9.70 5.11 -0.40
N LYS A 23 10.90 5.04 -0.96
CA LYS A 23 11.16 5.61 -2.29
C LYS A 23 10.62 4.69 -3.36
N LEU A 24 9.85 5.27 -4.29
CA LEU A 24 9.37 4.52 -5.44
C LEU A 24 10.49 4.39 -6.50
N PRO A 25 10.59 3.22 -7.16
CA PRO A 25 11.51 3.08 -8.27
C PRO A 25 11.04 3.91 -9.47
N PRO A 26 11.95 4.33 -10.37
CA PRO A 26 11.55 4.99 -11.60
C PRO A 26 10.81 4.01 -12.52
N HIS A 27 9.91 4.55 -13.35
CA HIS A 27 9.25 3.76 -14.38
C HIS A 27 10.26 3.37 -15.46
N THR A 28 10.20 2.12 -15.90
CA THR A 28 11.07 1.54 -16.92
C THR A 28 10.26 0.73 -17.91
N GLU A 29 10.93 0.26 -18.98
CA GLU A 29 10.34 -0.68 -19.94
C GLU A 29 9.93 -2.02 -19.32
N TYR A 30 10.43 -2.30 -18.12
CA TYR A 30 10.12 -3.53 -17.38
C TYR A 30 8.88 -3.39 -16.48
N ASP A 31 8.23 -2.25 -16.48
CA ASP A 31 6.96 -2.07 -15.78
C ASP A 31 5.94 -3.08 -16.31
N HIS A 32 5.23 -3.74 -15.39
CA HIS A 32 4.29 -4.78 -15.76
C HIS A 32 2.85 -4.23 -15.80
N PRO A 33 2.27 -4.04 -16.99
CA PRO A 33 0.88 -3.64 -17.09
C PRO A 33 -0.06 -4.80 -16.76
N ILE A 34 -1.22 -4.48 -16.18
CA ILE A 34 -2.29 -5.43 -15.93
C ILE A 34 -3.36 -5.21 -16.99
N THR A 35 -3.51 -6.19 -17.88
CA THR A 35 -4.48 -6.12 -18.95
C THR A 35 -5.49 -7.26 -18.83
N PHE A 36 -6.72 -7.03 -19.28
CA PHE A 36 -7.75 -8.06 -19.28
C PHE A 36 -7.59 -8.96 -20.52
N LYS A 37 -7.95 -10.23 -20.36
CA LYS A 37 -7.96 -11.20 -21.45
C LYS A 37 -8.97 -10.81 -22.54
N ASP A 38 -10.10 -10.24 -22.11
CA ASP A 38 -11.16 -9.71 -22.97
C ASP A 38 -11.26 -8.20 -22.72
N PRO A 39 -11.11 -7.35 -23.75
CA PRO A 39 -11.26 -5.90 -23.61
C PRO A 39 -12.62 -5.46 -23.05
N LYS A 40 -13.66 -6.29 -23.20
CA LYS A 40 -15.00 -6.03 -22.67
C LYS A 40 -15.21 -6.56 -21.26
N ALA A 41 -14.24 -7.30 -20.70
CA ALA A 41 -14.35 -7.84 -19.35
C ALA A 41 -14.40 -6.70 -18.33
N LYS A 42 -15.29 -6.83 -17.35
CA LYS A 42 -15.39 -5.91 -16.22
C LYS A 42 -14.96 -6.63 -14.96
N PRO A 43 -14.04 -6.05 -14.18
CA PRO A 43 -13.69 -6.63 -12.90
C PRO A 43 -14.87 -6.56 -11.93
N PRO A 44 -14.92 -7.45 -10.92
CA PRO A 44 -15.95 -7.39 -9.89
C PRO A 44 -15.94 -6.03 -9.19
N ASN A 45 -17.13 -5.52 -8.88
CA ASN A 45 -17.30 -4.29 -8.14
C ASN A 45 -18.21 -4.57 -6.95
N ARG A 46 -17.68 -4.44 -5.75
CA ARG A 46 -18.39 -4.72 -4.51
C ARG A 46 -18.59 -3.44 -3.69
N PRO A 47 -19.65 -3.39 -2.88
CA PRO A 47 -19.88 -2.24 -2.01
C PRO A 47 -18.81 -2.12 -0.93
N ILE A 48 -18.62 -0.91 -0.43
CA ILE A 48 -17.68 -0.62 0.65
C ILE A 48 -18.18 -1.29 1.94
N TYR A 49 -17.26 -1.93 2.66
CA TYR A 49 -17.55 -2.50 3.96
C TYR A 49 -17.71 -1.41 5.02
N LYS A 50 -18.56 -1.66 6.00
CA LYS A 50 -18.71 -0.78 7.15
C LYS A 50 -17.42 -0.82 7.98
N THR A 51 -16.98 0.35 8.42
CA THR A 51 -15.79 0.50 9.25
C THR A 51 -16.11 1.26 10.53
N THR A 52 -15.35 0.98 11.58
CA THR A 52 -15.45 1.70 12.84
C THR A 52 -14.82 3.09 12.72
N TRP A 53 -15.06 3.94 13.70
CA TRP A 53 -14.42 5.26 13.75
C TRP A 53 -12.89 5.16 13.78
N GLU A 54 -12.35 4.26 14.60
CA GLU A 54 -10.92 4.00 14.69
C GLU A 54 -10.34 3.59 13.33
N GLU A 55 -11.03 2.70 12.62
CA GLU A 55 -10.62 2.24 11.29
C GLU A 55 -10.65 3.38 10.27
N LYS A 56 -11.65 4.26 10.33
CA LYS A 56 -11.71 5.44 9.44
C LYS A 56 -10.56 6.40 9.68
N GLU A 57 -10.17 6.62 10.91
CA GLU A 57 -9.01 7.46 11.24
C GLU A 57 -7.71 6.82 10.74
N ALA A 58 -7.55 5.50 10.91
CA ALA A 58 -6.41 4.77 10.37
C ALA A 58 -6.36 4.86 8.84
N LEU A 59 -7.50 4.79 8.17
CA LEU A 59 -7.59 4.92 6.72
C LEU A 59 -7.18 6.33 6.26
N ARG A 60 -7.64 7.37 6.93
CA ARG A 60 -7.25 8.75 6.60
C ARG A 60 -5.75 8.95 6.70
N ALA A 61 -5.14 8.46 7.77
CA ALA A 61 -3.70 8.54 7.97
C ALA A 61 -2.94 7.76 6.88
N TYR A 62 -3.42 6.56 6.54
CA TYR A 62 -2.83 5.73 5.49
C TYR A 62 -2.87 6.43 4.13
N ILE A 63 -4.03 6.97 3.74
CA ILE A 63 -4.19 7.67 2.47
C ILE A 63 -3.29 8.89 2.41
N ALA A 64 -3.27 9.72 3.46
CA ALA A 64 -2.44 10.92 3.52
C ALA A 64 -0.96 10.60 3.35
N GLU A 65 -0.45 9.58 4.05
CA GLU A 65 0.94 9.15 3.97
C GLU A 65 1.30 8.64 2.58
N HIS A 66 0.47 7.77 2.02
CA HIS A 66 0.75 7.14 0.72
C HIS A 66 0.51 8.08 -0.46
N GLU A 67 -0.43 9.01 -0.35
CA GLU A 67 -0.62 10.07 -1.35
C GLU A 67 0.60 11.00 -1.39
N LEU A 68 1.10 11.39 -0.23
CA LEU A 68 2.30 12.22 -0.11
C LEU A 68 3.54 11.55 -0.69
N SER A 69 3.69 10.25 -0.48
CA SER A 69 4.82 9.47 -1.01
C SER A 69 4.64 9.05 -2.47
N GLY A 70 3.49 9.35 -3.09
CA GLY A 70 3.22 9.03 -4.50
C GLY A 70 2.77 7.60 -4.76
N LYS A 71 2.51 6.81 -3.71
CA LYS A 71 2.10 5.40 -3.86
C LYS A 71 0.63 5.23 -4.23
N VAL A 72 -0.22 6.19 -3.90
CA VAL A 72 -1.64 6.20 -4.25
C VAL A 72 -2.02 7.54 -4.85
N CYS A 73 -3.00 7.53 -5.72
CA CYS A 73 -3.58 8.75 -6.29
C CYS A 73 -5.09 8.56 -6.45
N ARG A 74 -5.78 9.66 -6.70
CA ARG A 74 -7.23 9.61 -7.00
C ARG A 74 -7.45 8.81 -8.28
N SER A 75 -8.47 7.97 -8.27
CA SER A 75 -8.85 7.14 -9.41
C SER A 75 -10.17 7.61 -10.00
N ILE A 76 -10.30 7.48 -11.32
CA ILE A 76 -11.55 7.68 -12.06
C ILE A 76 -12.17 6.35 -12.49
N SER A 77 -11.67 5.23 -11.96
CA SER A 77 -12.19 3.91 -12.29
C SER A 77 -13.66 3.76 -11.89
N SER A 78 -14.42 3.05 -12.72
CA SER A 78 -15.83 2.73 -12.44
C SER A 78 -15.99 1.60 -11.42
N VAL A 79 -14.89 0.93 -11.06
CA VAL A 79 -14.89 -0.19 -10.11
C VAL A 79 -13.90 0.08 -8.99
N ALA A 80 -14.19 -0.49 -7.84
CA ALA A 80 -13.35 -0.35 -6.65
C ALA A 80 -13.40 -1.63 -5.83
N SER A 81 -12.34 -1.87 -5.07
CA SER A 81 -12.28 -2.96 -4.11
C SER A 81 -12.56 -2.44 -2.71
N PRO A 82 -13.36 -3.16 -1.90
CA PRO A 82 -13.53 -2.80 -0.51
C PRO A 82 -12.25 -3.05 0.28
N ILE A 83 -12.12 -2.37 1.40
CA ILE A 83 -11.00 -2.56 2.32
C ILE A 83 -11.51 -3.10 3.66
N LEU A 84 -10.64 -3.78 4.37
CA LEU A 84 -10.88 -4.23 5.73
C LEU A 84 -9.62 -4.04 6.56
N PHE A 85 -9.79 -4.00 7.87
CA PHE A 85 -8.67 -3.86 8.79
C PHE A 85 -8.52 -5.12 9.64
N VAL A 86 -7.29 -5.51 9.87
CA VAL A 86 -6.93 -6.63 10.74
C VAL A 86 -5.95 -6.12 11.79
N ARG A 87 -6.15 -6.54 13.06
CA ARG A 87 -5.22 -6.19 14.11
C ARG A 87 -3.96 -7.05 14.02
N LYS A 88 -2.82 -6.38 14.09
CA LYS A 88 -1.53 -7.06 14.22
C LYS A 88 -1.33 -7.53 15.66
N ALA A 89 -0.33 -8.40 15.87
CA ALA A 89 0.02 -8.88 17.21
C ALA A 89 0.35 -7.76 18.18
N ASN A 90 0.89 -6.63 17.70
CA ASN A 90 1.22 -5.45 18.52
C ASN A 90 0.02 -4.51 18.77
N GLY A 91 -1.18 -4.87 18.32
CA GLY A 91 -2.39 -4.09 18.52
C GLY A 91 -2.66 -3.03 17.45
N THR A 92 -1.76 -2.78 16.52
CA THR A 92 -1.98 -1.81 15.43
C THR A 92 -2.84 -2.42 14.32
N LEU A 93 -3.47 -1.55 13.53
CA LEU A 93 -4.33 -1.96 12.42
C LEU A 93 -3.52 -2.16 11.14
N ARG A 94 -3.83 -3.24 10.42
CA ARG A 94 -3.33 -3.50 9.08
C ARG A 94 -4.46 -3.30 8.09
N LEU A 95 -4.25 -2.44 7.10
CA LEU A 95 -5.19 -2.27 6.01
C LEU A 95 -5.00 -3.40 5.00
N CYS A 96 -6.11 -4.05 4.63
CA CYS A 96 -6.14 -5.08 3.61
C CYS A 96 -7.13 -4.69 2.52
N VAL A 97 -6.75 -4.88 1.27
CA VAL A 97 -7.64 -4.71 0.12
C VAL A 97 -8.24 -6.08 -0.22
N ASP A 98 -9.55 -6.14 -0.27
CA ASP A 98 -10.25 -7.39 -0.57
C ASP A 98 -10.33 -7.67 -2.09
#